data_8564463cdceab1d0e5a210b31ab865d0
#
_entry.id   8564463cdceab1d0e5a210b31ab865d0
#
_cell.length_a   1.000
_cell.length_b   1.000
_cell.length_c   1.000
_cell.angle_alpha   90.00
_cell.angle_beta   90.00
_cell.angle_gamma   90.00
#
_symmetry.space_group_name_H-M   'P 1'
#
loop_
_entity.id
_entity.type
_entity.pdbx_description
1 polymer ?
#
loop_
_entity_poly.entity_id
_entity_poly.type
_entity_poly.pdbx_seq_one_letter_code
_entity_poly.pdbx_strand_id
1 'polypeptide(L)'
;MTAKQRWLDARWAFVRAHLPPAPARVLEIGCGPEGGFVPAMREHGFAAVGVDPVAPSGPGYHRTEFEKHQLSEPVDVIVACTSLHHVTDLDEVLARAAEALTPGGVLIVVEWAYERFDEATARWSFDRLPDSGERGWLHSHHEQWLASGQPWDDYLEGWAGREGLHRGDAICRALQARFHTRLRTHAPYFFPDLHPVSEADEQAAITADGIRATGLHYVATRPAAALG
;
A
#
# COMPACT_ATOMS: atom_id res chain seq x y z
N MET A 1 -6.07 -13.48 -14.90
CA MET A 1 -5.89 -12.27 -14.05
C MET A 1 -4.91 -12.64 -12.95
N THR A 2 -3.84 -11.88 -12.79
CA THR A 2 -2.81 -12.10 -11.76
C THR A 2 -3.33 -11.77 -10.37
N ALA A 3 -2.65 -12.22 -9.29
CA ALA A 3 -2.97 -11.81 -7.92
C ALA A 3 -2.86 -10.28 -7.77
N LYS A 4 -1.80 -9.68 -8.34
CA LYS A 4 -1.62 -8.22 -8.35
C LYS A 4 -2.78 -7.49 -9.00
N GLN A 5 -3.28 -7.96 -10.15
CA GLN A 5 -4.43 -7.34 -10.82
C GLN A 5 -5.71 -7.47 -9.98
N ARG A 6 -5.98 -8.64 -9.38
CA ARG A 6 -7.11 -8.80 -8.45
C ARG A 6 -7.03 -7.84 -7.27
N TRP A 7 -5.81 -7.64 -6.77
CA TRP A 7 -5.56 -6.73 -5.65
C TRP A 7 -5.82 -5.27 -6.03
N LEU A 8 -5.28 -4.81 -7.18
CA LEU A 8 -5.52 -3.46 -7.69
C LEU A 8 -7.01 -3.20 -7.93
N ASP A 9 -7.71 -4.13 -8.59
CA ASP A 9 -9.15 -4.00 -8.87
C ASP A 9 -9.96 -3.87 -7.57
N ALA A 10 -9.64 -4.66 -6.56
CA ALA A 10 -10.32 -4.59 -5.27
C ALA A 10 -10.03 -3.27 -4.52
N ARG A 11 -8.80 -2.76 -4.58
CA ARG A 11 -8.40 -1.50 -3.92
C ARG A 11 -8.85 -0.26 -4.67
N TRP A 12 -9.14 -0.38 -5.98
CA TRP A 12 -9.57 0.76 -6.80
C TRP A 12 -10.81 1.46 -6.25
N ALA A 13 -11.79 0.72 -5.76
CA ALA A 13 -13.00 1.29 -5.17
C ALA A 13 -12.67 2.21 -3.99
N PHE A 14 -11.74 1.81 -3.13
CA PHE A 14 -11.27 2.64 -2.03
C PHE A 14 -10.53 3.88 -2.52
N VAL A 15 -9.55 3.73 -3.41
CA VAL A 15 -8.78 4.86 -3.95
C VAL A 15 -9.73 5.85 -4.62
N ARG A 16 -10.60 5.39 -5.51
CA ARG A 16 -11.56 6.22 -6.24
C ARG A 16 -12.50 7.01 -5.33
N ALA A 17 -12.97 6.41 -4.24
CA ALA A 17 -13.89 7.06 -3.31
C ALA A 17 -13.26 8.28 -2.59
N HIS A 18 -11.93 8.40 -2.60
CA HIS A 18 -11.21 9.47 -1.92
C HIS A 18 -10.51 10.44 -2.89
N LEU A 19 -10.60 10.20 -4.20
CA LEU A 19 -10.15 11.16 -5.22
C LEU A 19 -11.11 12.35 -5.28
N PRO A 20 -10.61 13.58 -5.49
CA PRO A 20 -11.47 14.73 -5.76
C PRO A 20 -12.15 14.58 -7.14
N PRO A 21 -13.10 15.45 -7.51
CA PRO A 21 -13.62 15.49 -8.87
C PRO A 21 -12.50 15.70 -9.91
N ALA A 22 -12.60 14.99 -11.05
CA ALA A 22 -11.72 15.25 -12.19
C ALA A 22 -12.10 16.58 -12.88
N PRO A 23 -11.14 17.28 -13.52
CA PRO A 23 -9.73 16.91 -13.60
C PRO A 23 -8.94 17.29 -12.35
N ALA A 24 -8.00 16.42 -11.94
CA ALA A 24 -7.04 16.73 -10.90
C ALA A 24 -5.69 16.08 -11.24
N ARG A 25 -4.60 16.62 -10.69
CA ARG A 25 -3.25 16.06 -10.84
C ARG A 25 -3.00 15.03 -9.74
N VAL A 26 -2.62 13.84 -10.14
CA VAL A 26 -2.38 12.72 -9.22
C VAL A 26 -0.98 12.17 -9.42
N LEU A 27 -0.26 11.99 -8.33
CA LEU A 27 1.02 11.27 -8.29
C LEU A 27 0.84 9.96 -7.54
N GLU A 28 1.24 8.85 -8.15
CA GLU A 28 1.34 7.57 -7.45
C GLU A 28 2.78 7.25 -7.10
N ILE A 29 3.06 7.06 -5.82
CA ILE A 29 4.35 6.62 -5.27
C ILE A 29 4.32 5.10 -5.15
N GLY A 30 5.28 4.41 -5.81
CA GLY A 30 5.34 2.96 -5.79
C GLY A 30 4.36 2.29 -6.74
N CYS A 31 4.24 2.81 -7.99
CA CYS A 31 3.34 2.24 -8.99
C CYS A 31 3.78 0.84 -9.49
N GLY A 32 5.01 0.42 -9.22
CA GLY A 32 5.55 -0.87 -9.61
C GLY A 32 5.69 -1.06 -11.13
N PRO A 33 6.12 -2.27 -11.57
CA PRO A 33 6.40 -2.53 -12.99
C PRO A 33 5.13 -2.60 -13.86
N GLU A 34 3.95 -2.79 -13.27
CA GLU A 34 2.66 -2.85 -13.99
C GLU A 34 1.96 -1.48 -14.03
N GLY A 35 2.50 -0.44 -13.36
CA GLY A 35 1.99 0.94 -13.43
C GLY A 35 0.89 1.28 -12.44
N GLY A 36 0.59 0.40 -11.48
CA GLY A 36 -0.31 0.68 -10.36
C GLY A 36 -1.72 1.11 -10.76
N PHE A 37 -2.22 2.14 -10.12
CA PHE A 37 -3.53 2.74 -10.40
C PHE A 37 -3.49 3.80 -11.50
N VAL A 38 -2.31 4.18 -12.03
CA VAL A 38 -2.18 5.23 -13.06
C VAL A 38 -3.10 4.99 -14.26
N PRO A 39 -3.21 3.76 -14.85
CA PRO A 39 -4.13 3.53 -15.95
C PRO A 39 -5.58 3.82 -15.59
N ALA A 40 -6.06 3.27 -14.46
CA ALA A 40 -7.43 3.47 -14.00
C ALA A 40 -7.74 4.95 -13.70
N MET A 41 -6.81 5.66 -13.07
CA MET A 41 -6.95 7.10 -12.83
C MET A 41 -7.09 7.89 -14.14
N ARG A 42 -6.29 7.58 -15.16
CA ARG A 42 -6.37 8.25 -16.47
C ARG A 42 -7.67 7.98 -17.21
N GLU A 43 -8.17 6.75 -17.17
CA GLU A 43 -9.47 6.38 -17.72
C GLU A 43 -10.61 7.18 -17.08
N HIS A 44 -10.44 7.62 -15.84
CA HIS A 44 -11.38 8.45 -15.10
C HIS A 44 -11.11 9.97 -15.22
N GLY A 45 -10.22 10.38 -16.14
CA GLY A 45 -9.99 11.79 -16.47
C GLY A 45 -9.00 12.52 -15.58
N PHE A 46 -8.20 11.81 -14.78
CA PHE A 46 -7.14 12.40 -13.97
C PHE A 46 -5.84 12.55 -14.75
N ALA A 47 -5.08 13.63 -14.48
CA ALA A 47 -3.71 13.78 -14.95
C ALA A 47 -2.77 12.99 -14.01
N ALA A 48 -2.71 11.67 -14.18
CA ALA A 48 -1.99 10.77 -13.30
C ALA A 48 -0.58 10.45 -13.80
N VAL A 49 0.38 10.43 -12.86
CA VAL A 49 1.79 10.09 -13.06
C VAL A 49 2.19 9.06 -12.00
N GLY A 50 2.98 8.07 -12.40
CA GLY A 50 3.55 7.06 -11.49
C GLY A 50 5.06 7.20 -11.35
N VAL A 51 5.54 7.05 -10.13
CA VAL A 51 6.98 7.07 -9.79
C VAL A 51 7.34 5.78 -9.07
N ASP A 52 8.34 5.05 -9.59
CA ASP A 52 8.83 3.80 -9.01
C ASP A 52 10.19 3.45 -9.64
N PRO A 53 11.17 2.88 -8.92
CA PRO A 53 12.45 2.44 -9.50
C PRO A 53 12.30 1.44 -10.65
N VAL A 54 11.20 0.68 -10.67
CA VAL A 54 10.89 -0.31 -11.70
C VAL A 54 9.66 0.05 -12.52
N ALA A 55 9.21 1.32 -12.50
CA ALA A 55 8.06 1.78 -13.28
C ALA A 55 8.13 1.34 -14.74
N PRO A 56 6.98 1.11 -15.42
CA PRO A 56 6.97 0.79 -16.83
C PRO A 56 7.52 1.94 -17.67
N SER A 57 7.93 1.63 -18.90
CA SER A 57 8.33 2.66 -19.86
C SER A 57 7.08 3.32 -20.46
N GLY A 58 7.12 4.63 -20.64
CA GLY A 58 6.04 5.34 -21.34
C GLY A 58 5.66 6.68 -20.70
N PRO A 59 4.78 7.42 -21.33
CA PRO A 59 4.37 8.74 -20.87
C PRO A 59 3.71 8.66 -19.48
N GLY A 60 4.16 9.56 -18.58
CA GLY A 60 3.61 9.65 -17.22
C GLY A 60 4.08 8.57 -16.26
N TYR A 61 5.18 7.90 -16.59
CA TYR A 61 5.91 7.05 -15.65
C TYR A 61 7.34 7.53 -15.52
N HIS A 62 7.83 7.58 -14.28
CA HIS A 62 9.20 7.96 -13.97
C HIS A 62 9.89 6.84 -13.22
N ARG A 63 10.93 6.27 -13.85
CA ARG A 63 11.73 5.17 -13.29
C ARG A 63 12.81 5.73 -12.38
N THR A 64 12.42 6.05 -11.16
CA THR A 64 13.28 6.62 -10.12
C THR A 64 12.64 6.42 -8.74
N GLU A 65 13.41 6.55 -7.67
CA GLU A 65 12.89 6.69 -6.32
C GLU A 65 12.15 8.04 -6.18
N PHE A 66 11.11 8.07 -5.36
CA PHE A 66 10.33 9.30 -5.18
C PHE A 66 11.16 10.43 -4.58
N GLU A 67 12.10 10.12 -3.70
CA GLU A 67 13.03 11.07 -3.07
C GLU A 67 13.91 11.80 -4.08
N LYS A 68 14.17 11.17 -5.23
CA LYS A 68 14.98 11.72 -6.32
C LYS A 68 14.15 12.36 -7.44
N HIS A 69 12.82 12.14 -7.42
CA HIS A 69 11.92 12.67 -8.45
C HIS A 69 11.67 14.16 -8.24
N GLN A 70 11.85 14.96 -9.29
CA GLN A 70 11.54 16.39 -9.27
C GLN A 70 10.16 16.63 -9.88
N LEU A 71 9.24 17.14 -9.08
CA LEU A 71 7.95 17.59 -9.56
C LEU A 71 8.08 19.01 -10.12
N SER A 72 7.57 19.24 -11.33
CA SER A 72 7.52 20.59 -11.94
C SER A 72 6.48 21.49 -11.29
N GLU A 73 5.41 20.88 -10.75
CA GLU A 73 4.29 21.57 -10.12
C GLU A 73 3.69 20.71 -9.00
N PRO A 74 3.08 21.32 -7.98
CA PRO A 74 2.36 20.58 -6.94
C PRO A 74 1.21 19.76 -7.51
N VAL A 75 0.83 18.68 -6.84
CA VAL A 75 -0.28 17.77 -7.22
C VAL A 75 -1.44 17.89 -6.23
N ASP A 76 -2.64 17.57 -6.69
CA ASP A 76 -3.84 17.63 -5.86
C ASP A 76 -4.00 16.38 -5.01
N VAL A 77 -3.45 15.26 -5.48
CA VAL A 77 -3.51 13.96 -4.80
C VAL A 77 -2.18 13.23 -4.90
N ILE A 78 -1.79 12.60 -3.81
CA ILE A 78 -0.77 11.55 -3.80
C ILE A 78 -1.44 10.24 -3.40
N VAL A 79 -1.17 9.18 -4.16
CA VAL A 79 -1.51 7.81 -3.81
C VAL A 79 -0.21 7.07 -3.48
N ALA A 80 -0.12 6.44 -2.33
CA ALA A 80 1.00 5.57 -1.95
C ALA A 80 0.45 4.17 -1.66
N CYS A 81 0.90 3.20 -2.45
CA CYS A 81 0.28 1.88 -2.44
C CYS A 81 1.33 0.80 -2.30
N THR A 82 1.34 0.11 -1.15
CA THR A 82 2.34 -0.91 -0.79
C THR A 82 3.79 -0.48 -1.07
N SER A 83 4.10 0.75 -0.71
CA SER A 83 5.39 1.40 -1.03
C SER A 83 6.08 2.00 0.19
N LEU A 84 5.32 2.60 1.13
CA LEU A 84 5.90 3.29 2.27
C LEU A 84 6.62 2.36 3.25
N HIS A 85 6.23 1.09 3.31
CA HIS A 85 6.93 0.12 4.16
C HIS A 85 8.31 -0.28 3.62
N HIS A 86 8.64 0.04 2.36
CA HIS A 86 9.93 -0.26 1.73
C HIS A 86 10.88 0.94 1.63
N VAL A 87 10.41 2.17 1.90
CA VAL A 87 11.27 3.35 1.75
C VAL A 87 12.39 3.37 2.79
N THR A 88 13.55 3.90 2.42
CA THR A 88 14.70 3.95 3.33
C THR A 88 14.50 4.95 4.47
N ASP A 89 13.99 6.14 4.14
CA ASP A 89 13.69 7.21 5.11
C ASP A 89 12.22 7.64 4.96
N LEU A 90 11.39 7.12 5.86
CA LEU A 90 9.96 7.40 5.86
C LEU A 90 9.67 8.88 6.15
N ASP A 91 10.48 9.51 6.98
CA ASP A 91 10.31 10.91 7.35
C ASP A 91 10.63 11.84 6.18
N GLU A 92 11.69 11.55 5.43
CA GLU A 92 12.04 12.28 4.20
C GLU A 92 10.96 12.15 3.14
N VAL A 93 10.52 10.91 2.86
CA VAL A 93 9.46 10.65 1.86
C VAL A 93 8.18 11.40 2.20
N LEU A 94 7.74 11.35 3.45
CA LEU A 94 6.51 12.03 3.87
C LEU A 94 6.64 13.54 3.92
N ALA A 95 7.82 14.08 4.23
CA ALA A 95 8.09 15.53 4.14
C ALA A 95 7.96 15.99 2.68
N ARG A 96 8.60 15.29 1.75
CA ARG A 96 8.48 15.58 0.30
C ARG A 96 7.06 15.43 -0.21
N ALA A 97 6.33 14.40 0.23
CA ALA A 97 4.92 14.24 -0.12
C ALA A 97 4.07 15.42 0.36
N ALA A 98 4.32 15.92 1.57
CA ALA A 98 3.64 17.10 2.08
C ALA A 98 3.97 18.36 1.27
N GLU A 99 5.22 18.55 0.85
CA GLU A 99 5.63 19.68 -0.01
C GLU A 99 5.04 19.56 -1.42
N ALA A 100 4.97 18.36 -1.96
CA ALA A 100 4.46 18.07 -3.31
C ALA A 100 2.94 18.28 -3.44
N LEU A 101 2.18 18.14 -2.36
CA LEU A 101 0.74 18.38 -2.38
C LEU A 101 0.39 19.87 -2.39
N THR A 102 -0.67 20.23 -3.11
CA THR A 102 -1.33 21.54 -2.97
C THR A 102 -1.86 21.71 -1.53
N PRO A 103 -2.04 22.96 -1.04
CA PRO A 103 -2.74 23.20 0.24
C PRO A 103 -4.13 22.56 0.23
N GLY A 104 -4.42 21.70 1.21
CA GLY A 104 -5.65 20.91 1.24
C GLY A 104 -5.67 19.70 0.34
N GLY A 105 -4.59 19.43 -0.40
CA GLY A 105 -4.43 18.24 -1.23
C GLY A 105 -4.51 16.94 -0.41
N VAL A 106 -4.90 15.86 -1.07
CA VAL A 106 -5.24 14.58 -0.45
C VAL A 106 -4.09 13.58 -0.57
N LEU A 107 -3.77 12.90 0.52
CA LEU A 107 -2.90 11.74 0.55
C LEU A 107 -3.75 10.49 0.81
N ILE A 108 -3.69 9.51 -0.09
CA ILE A 108 -4.36 8.22 0.01
C ILE A 108 -3.29 7.15 0.14
N VAL A 109 -3.34 6.36 1.22
CA VAL A 109 -2.36 5.32 1.49
C VAL A 109 -3.08 3.98 1.64
N VAL A 110 -2.56 2.99 0.92
CA VAL A 110 -2.94 1.58 1.07
C VAL A 110 -1.67 0.79 1.34
N GLU A 111 -1.55 0.26 2.55
CA GLU A 111 -0.33 -0.35 3.02
C GLU A 111 -0.54 -1.71 3.68
N TRP A 112 0.53 -2.43 3.90
CA TRP A 112 0.58 -3.63 4.69
C TRP A 112 1.13 -3.33 6.09
N ALA A 113 0.30 -3.56 7.11
CA ALA A 113 0.71 -3.53 8.51
C ALA A 113 1.20 -4.91 8.92
N TYR A 114 2.43 -5.26 8.54
CA TYR A 114 2.97 -6.62 8.71
C TYR A 114 2.96 -7.08 10.17
N GLU A 115 3.12 -6.18 11.11
CA GLU A 115 3.09 -6.47 12.55
C GLU A 115 1.74 -7.00 13.05
N ARG A 116 0.72 -6.93 12.21
CA ARG A 116 -0.60 -7.50 12.47
C ARG A 116 -0.78 -8.89 11.87
N PHE A 117 0.20 -9.37 11.10
CA PHE A 117 0.20 -10.70 10.51
C PHE A 117 0.65 -11.73 11.54
N ASP A 118 -0.19 -11.96 12.56
CA ASP A 118 0.06 -12.91 13.63
C ASP A 118 -0.05 -14.38 13.16
N GLU A 119 0.34 -15.31 14.02
CA GLU A 119 0.38 -16.73 13.68
C GLU A 119 -0.98 -17.28 13.26
N ALA A 120 -2.08 -16.83 13.88
CA ALA A 120 -3.42 -17.27 13.50
C ALA A 120 -3.77 -16.84 12.08
N THR A 121 -3.46 -15.59 11.73
CA THR A 121 -3.65 -15.04 10.38
C THR A 121 -2.73 -15.74 9.38
N ALA A 122 -1.49 -16.03 9.75
CA ALA A 122 -0.52 -16.73 8.90
C ALA A 122 -1.01 -18.15 8.58
N ARG A 123 -1.39 -18.93 9.58
CA ARG A 123 -1.93 -20.28 9.38
C ARG A 123 -3.19 -20.26 8.53
N TRP A 124 -4.13 -19.36 8.81
CA TRP A 124 -5.35 -19.20 8.03
C TRP A 124 -5.06 -18.91 6.54
N SER A 125 -4.07 -18.07 6.27
CA SER A 125 -3.64 -17.73 4.90
C SER A 125 -2.93 -18.91 4.23
N PHE A 126 -2.00 -19.55 4.91
CA PHE A 126 -1.21 -20.67 4.36
C PHE A 126 -2.07 -21.90 4.06
N ASP A 127 -3.08 -22.19 4.88
CA ASP A 127 -4.05 -23.27 4.63
C ASP A 127 -4.92 -23.05 3.38
N ARG A 128 -4.87 -21.84 2.80
CA ARG A 128 -5.66 -21.41 1.64
C ARG A 128 -4.80 -21.01 0.43
N LEU A 129 -3.52 -21.31 0.48
CA LEU A 129 -2.65 -21.12 -0.68
C LEU A 129 -3.08 -22.04 -1.82
N PRO A 130 -3.04 -21.57 -3.08
CA PRO A 130 -3.39 -22.42 -4.21
C PRO A 130 -2.36 -23.56 -4.38
N ASP A 131 -2.86 -24.79 -4.54
CA ASP A 131 -2.02 -25.98 -4.76
C ASP A 131 -1.32 -25.99 -6.12
N SER A 132 -1.82 -25.21 -7.08
CA SER A 132 -1.34 -25.17 -8.46
C SER A 132 -1.27 -23.73 -8.98
N GLY A 133 -0.35 -23.47 -9.89
CA GLY A 133 -0.13 -22.16 -10.46
C GLY A 133 1.20 -21.53 -10.07
N GLU A 134 1.31 -20.23 -10.26
CA GLU A 134 2.51 -19.49 -9.90
C GLU A 134 2.63 -19.39 -8.37
N ARG A 135 3.80 -19.76 -7.87
CA ARG A 135 4.09 -19.67 -6.43
C ARG A 135 4.42 -18.21 -6.08
N GLY A 136 3.51 -17.57 -5.35
CA GLY A 136 3.67 -16.19 -4.90
C GLY A 136 4.53 -16.07 -3.64
N TRP A 137 4.65 -14.85 -3.17
CA TRP A 137 5.43 -14.47 -1.99
C TRP A 137 4.97 -15.17 -0.70
N LEU A 138 3.65 -15.41 -0.51
CA LEU A 138 3.13 -16.15 0.64
C LEU A 138 3.58 -17.61 0.67
N HIS A 139 3.72 -18.27 -0.47
CA HIS A 139 4.30 -19.62 -0.53
C HIS A 139 5.73 -19.63 -0.04
N SER A 140 6.53 -18.65 -0.50
CA SER A 140 7.92 -18.52 -0.08
C SER A 140 8.04 -18.27 1.43
N HIS A 141 7.18 -17.43 1.99
CA HIS A 141 7.11 -17.19 3.43
C HIS A 141 6.75 -18.46 4.22
N HIS A 142 5.74 -19.20 3.75
CA HIS A 142 5.34 -20.45 4.40
C HIS A 142 6.50 -21.47 4.44
N GLU A 143 7.18 -21.67 3.32
CA GLU A 143 8.33 -22.58 3.23
C GLU A 143 9.50 -22.14 4.13
N GLN A 144 9.85 -20.87 4.08
CA GLN A 144 10.96 -20.33 4.89
C GLN A 144 10.65 -20.39 6.38
N TRP A 145 9.41 -20.10 6.78
CA TRP A 145 8.98 -20.23 8.16
C TRP A 145 9.10 -21.68 8.65
N LEU A 146 8.52 -22.64 7.91
CA LEU A 146 8.62 -24.06 8.25
C LEU A 146 10.08 -24.53 8.35
N ALA A 147 10.93 -24.10 7.41
CA ALA A 147 12.34 -24.45 7.40
C ALA A 147 13.13 -23.82 8.57
N SER A 148 12.68 -22.66 9.06
CA SER A 148 13.34 -21.96 10.17
C SER A 148 13.17 -22.64 11.52
N GLY A 149 12.05 -23.37 11.71
CA GLY A 149 11.66 -23.95 12.99
C GLY A 149 11.35 -22.93 14.10
N GLN A 150 11.25 -21.65 13.76
CA GLN A 150 11.00 -20.56 14.70
C GLN A 150 9.49 -20.35 14.94
N PRO A 151 9.07 -19.77 16.08
CA PRO A 151 7.77 -19.18 16.23
C PRO A 151 7.51 -18.15 15.11
N TRP A 152 6.25 -18.01 14.69
CA TRP A 152 5.90 -17.12 13.57
C TRP A 152 6.34 -15.67 13.80
N ASP A 153 6.07 -15.13 14.98
CA ASP A 153 6.40 -13.74 15.30
C ASP A 153 7.90 -13.45 15.23
N ASP A 154 8.73 -14.39 15.73
CA ASP A 154 10.20 -14.26 15.65
C ASP A 154 10.71 -14.35 14.21
N TYR A 155 10.13 -15.26 13.41
CA TYR A 155 10.45 -15.38 12.00
C TYR A 155 10.09 -14.10 11.23
N LEU A 156 8.86 -13.59 11.41
CA LEU A 156 8.35 -12.43 10.70
C LEU A 156 9.13 -11.15 11.04
N GLU A 157 9.38 -10.89 12.35
CA GLU A 157 10.16 -9.74 12.80
C GLU A 157 11.62 -9.82 12.29
N GLY A 158 12.23 -11.00 12.36
CA GLY A 158 13.58 -11.21 11.83
C GLY A 158 13.65 -10.99 10.31
N TRP A 159 12.63 -11.44 9.56
CA TRP A 159 12.55 -11.20 8.13
C TRP A 159 12.34 -9.70 7.83
N ALA A 160 11.33 -9.07 8.44
CA ALA A 160 11.02 -7.66 8.23
C ALA A 160 12.22 -6.74 8.58
N GLY A 161 12.96 -7.08 9.64
CA GLY A 161 14.18 -6.36 10.01
C GLY A 161 15.30 -6.49 8.97
N ARG A 162 15.47 -7.66 8.33
CA ARG A 162 16.45 -7.83 7.24
C ARG A 162 16.06 -7.07 5.97
N GLU A 163 14.77 -7.00 5.68
CA GLU A 163 14.25 -6.24 4.54
C GLU A 163 14.16 -4.73 4.82
N GLY A 164 14.39 -4.30 6.06
CA GLY A 164 14.31 -2.89 6.46
C GLY A 164 12.90 -2.32 6.42
N LEU A 165 11.87 -3.16 6.66
CA LEU A 165 10.47 -2.74 6.51
C LEU A 165 10.00 -1.85 7.67
N HIS A 166 9.28 -0.80 7.33
CA HIS A 166 8.56 0.01 8.30
C HIS A 166 7.26 -0.66 8.73
N ARG A 167 7.02 -0.71 10.04
CA ARG A 167 5.76 -1.19 10.63
C ARG A 167 4.61 -0.25 10.29
N GLY A 168 3.41 -0.80 10.10
CA GLY A 168 2.21 0.01 9.81
C GLY A 168 1.89 1.04 10.90
N ASP A 169 2.16 0.73 12.17
CA ASP A 169 2.00 1.69 13.27
C ASP A 169 3.03 2.83 13.22
N ALA A 170 4.27 2.57 12.77
CA ALA A 170 5.29 3.60 12.53
C ALA A 170 4.89 4.50 11.36
N ILE A 171 4.41 3.92 10.26
CA ILE A 171 3.87 4.66 9.11
C ILE A 171 2.71 5.57 9.58
N CYS A 172 1.78 5.05 10.38
CA CYS A 172 0.67 5.86 10.91
C CYS A 172 1.16 7.05 11.77
N ARG A 173 2.15 6.83 12.65
CA ARG A 173 2.70 7.92 13.47
C ARG A 173 3.37 9.00 12.61
N ALA A 174 4.16 8.60 11.64
CA ALA A 174 4.83 9.53 10.74
C ALA A 174 3.84 10.34 9.88
N LEU A 175 2.77 9.70 9.40
CA LEU A 175 1.66 10.35 8.69
C LEU A 175 0.94 11.37 9.58
N GLN A 176 0.58 10.99 10.82
CA GLN A 176 -0.12 11.87 11.76
C GLN A 176 0.70 13.08 12.18
N ALA A 177 2.02 12.99 12.17
CA ALA A 177 2.91 14.11 12.48
C ALA A 177 2.87 15.21 11.41
N ARG A 178 2.45 14.90 10.16
CA ARG A 178 2.54 15.81 9.01
C ARG A 178 1.21 16.15 8.35
N PHE A 179 0.22 15.25 8.48
CA PHE A 179 -1.03 15.34 7.75
C PHE A 179 -2.23 15.33 8.69
N HIS A 180 -3.32 15.92 8.23
CA HIS A 180 -4.61 15.89 8.93
C HIS A 180 -5.33 14.59 8.57
N THR A 181 -5.37 13.64 9.50
CA THR A 181 -6.03 12.34 9.29
C THR A 181 -7.54 12.51 9.07
N ARG A 182 -8.04 11.96 7.97
CA ARG A 182 -9.46 11.88 7.63
C ARG A 182 -10.04 10.49 7.90
N LEU A 183 -9.25 9.47 7.59
CA LEU A 183 -9.63 8.08 7.77
C LEU A 183 -8.40 7.25 8.11
N ARG A 184 -8.56 6.33 9.04
CA ARG A 184 -7.60 5.27 9.34
C ARG A 184 -8.38 4.01 9.69
N THR A 185 -8.18 2.94 8.91
CA THR A 185 -8.82 1.65 9.19
C THR A 185 -7.92 0.50 8.74
N HIS A 186 -8.18 -0.70 9.28
CA HIS A 186 -7.58 -1.92 8.77
C HIS A 186 -8.59 -2.70 7.93
N ALA A 187 -8.11 -3.42 6.93
CA ALA A 187 -8.91 -4.11 5.93
C ALA A 187 -8.31 -5.47 5.57
N PRO A 188 -9.04 -6.36 4.90
CA PRO A 188 -8.51 -7.56 4.26
C PRO A 188 -7.32 -7.25 3.36
N TYR A 189 -6.37 -8.17 3.28
CA TYR A 189 -5.15 -7.95 2.48
C TYR A 189 -4.77 -9.15 1.61
N PHE A 190 -4.92 -10.38 2.11
CA PHE A 190 -4.35 -11.58 1.52
C PHE A 190 -5.24 -12.26 0.47
N PHE A 191 -6.54 -12.01 0.45
CA PHE A 191 -7.50 -12.70 -0.42
C PHE A 191 -7.10 -12.81 -1.91
N PRO A 192 -6.34 -11.87 -2.51
CA PRO A 192 -5.95 -12.00 -3.90
C PRO A 192 -4.91 -13.10 -4.14
N ASP A 193 -4.14 -13.45 -3.13
CA ASP A 193 -3.12 -14.49 -3.18
C ASP A 193 -3.68 -15.89 -2.81
N LEU A 194 -4.92 -15.94 -2.30
CA LEU A 194 -5.55 -17.15 -1.76
C LEU A 194 -6.57 -17.76 -2.73
N HIS A 195 -6.88 -19.05 -2.54
CA HIS A 195 -7.87 -19.74 -3.38
C HIS A 195 -8.63 -20.85 -2.59
N PRO A 196 -9.95 -20.93 -2.72
CA PRO A 196 -10.88 -19.94 -3.27
C PRO A 196 -11.31 -18.95 -2.18
N VAL A 197 -10.71 -17.78 -2.11
CA VAL A 197 -11.01 -16.77 -1.09
C VAL A 197 -11.35 -15.44 -1.76
N SER A 198 -12.49 -14.87 -1.38
CA SER A 198 -12.88 -13.51 -1.73
C SER A 198 -12.51 -12.52 -0.61
N GLU A 199 -12.57 -11.23 -0.91
CA GLU A 199 -12.43 -10.18 0.12
C GLU A 199 -13.48 -10.34 1.23
N ALA A 200 -14.70 -10.73 0.87
CA ALA A 200 -15.78 -10.96 1.83
C ALA A 200 -15.49 -12.14 2.77
N ASP A 201 -14.83 -13.19 2.28
CA ASP A 201 -14.46 -14.36 3.09
C ASP A 201 -13.38 -13.98 4.11
N GLU A 202 -12.34 -13.22 3.69
CA GLU A 202 -11.33 -12.71 4.61
C GLU A 202 -11.94 -11.75 5.63
N GLN A 203 -12.82 -10.84 5.20
CA GLN A 203 -13.54 -9.92 6.09
C GLN A 203 -14.43 -10.68 7.10
N ALA A 204 -15.07 -11.75 6.69
CA ALA A 204 -15.87 -12.59 7.59
C ALA A 204 -15.00 -13.25 8.68
N ALA A 205 -13.82 -13.76 8.31
CA ALA A 205 -12.87 -14.32 9.25
C ALA A 205 -12.33 -13.28 10.24
N ILE A 206 -12.08 -12.04 9.77
CA ILE A 206 -11.70 -10.91 10.62
C ILE A 206 -12.83 -10.55 11.59
N THR A 207 -14.06 -10.48 11.09
CA THR A 207 -15.24 -10.11 11.92
C THR A 207 -15.53 -11.16 12.98
N ALA A 208 -15.22 -12.43 12.71
CA ALA A 208 -15.33 -13.53 13.66
C ALA A 208 -14.17 -13.60 14.66
N ASP A 209 -13.24 -12.63 14.64
CA ASP A 209 -12.02 -12.57 15.47
C ASP A 209 -11.11 -13.81 15.33
N GLY A 210 -11.23 -14.50 14.19
CA GLY A 210 -10.38 -15.66 13.84
C GLY A 210 -9.02 -15.24 13.30
N ILE A 211 -8.93 -14.08 12.66
CA ILE A 211 -7.71 -13.50 12.08
C ILE A 211 -7.71 -11.98 12.23
N ARG A 212 -6.55 -11.36 12.01
CA ARG A 212 -6.41 -9.91 12.04
C ARG A 212 -6.47 -9.30 10.64
N ALA A 213 -7.12 -8.15 10.52
CA ALA A 213 -6.97 -7.29 9.34
C ALA A 213 -5.55 -6.72 9.29
N THR A 214 -4.81 -7.01 8.23
CA THR A 214 -3.41 -6.59 8.05
C THR A 214 -3.23 -5.49 7.01
N GLY A 215 -4.22 -5.25 6.14
CA GLY A 215 -4.24 -4.09 5.27
C GLY A 215 -4.46 -2.81 6.08
N LEU A 216 -3.75 -1.75 5.74
CA LEU A 216 -3.92 -0.42 6.30
C LEU A 216 -4.45 0.52 5.22
N HIS A 217 -5.62 1.09 5.44
CA HIS A 217 -6.20 2.15 4.62
C HIS A 217 -6.12 3.47 5.39
N TYR A 218 -5.50 4.47 4.79
CA TYR A 218 -5.32 5.76 5.41
C TYR A 218 -5.59 6.89 4.41
N VAL A 219 -6.36 7.89 4.83
CA VAL A 219 -6.62 9.10 4.04
C VAL A 219 -6.33 10.31 4.90
N ALA A 220 -5.61 11.24 4.35
CA ALA A 220 -5.27 12.49 5.03
C ALA A 220 -5.27 13.68 4.06
N THR A 221 -5.22 14.88 4.63
CA THR A 221 -5.05 16.10 3.85
C THR A 221 -3.81 16.86 4.33
N ARG A 222 -3.12 17.53 3.38
CA ARG A 222 -2.12 18.51 3.74
C ARG A 222 -2.78 19.64 4.53
N PRO A 223 -2.27 20.05 5.71
CA PRO A 223 -2.77 21.22 6.40
C PRO A 223 -2.76 22.45 5.47
N ALA A 224 -3.82 23.24 5.52
CA ALA A 224 -3.78 24.56 4.89
C ALA A 224 -2.67 25.40 5.56
N ALA A 225 -1.94 26.18 4.77
CA ALA A 225 -1.00 27.12 5.36
C ALA A 225 -1.76 28.00 6.36
N ALA A 226 -1.26 28.10 7.59
CA ALA A 226 -1.83 29.06 8.54
C ALA A 226 -1.82 30.43 7.87
N LEU A 227 -2.96 31.08 7.76
CA LEU A 227 -3.05 32.48 7.37
C LEU A 227 -2.36 33.27 8.47
N GLY A 228 -1.09 33.67 8.20
CA GLY A 228 -0.31 34.54 9.07
C GLY A 228 -0.84 35.99 9.07
#